data_a3c618e22b5249c0dcded512bdccfdd3
#
_entry.id   a3c618e22b5249c0dcded512bdccfdd3
#
_cell.length_a   1.000
_cell.length_b   1.000
_cell.length_c   1.000
_cell.angle_alpha   90.00
_cell.angle_beta   90.00
_cell.angle_gamma   90.00
#
_symmetry.space_group_name_H-M   'P 1'
#
loop_
_entity.id
_entity.type
_entity.pdbx_description
1 polymer ?
#
loop_
_entity_poly.entity_id
_entity_poly.type
_entity_poly.pdbx_seq_one_letter_code
_entity_poly.pdbx_strand_id
1 'polypeptide(L)'
;MEIGLGLPTTVPDIDGRTLPQWARRAEECGFASLGVLDRLVYANFEPLVSLAAAAAVTERIRLLTTILIAAYRGDTALLAKQAATIDALSGGRLVLGVAAGGREDDYAATGTGYRDRGARLDAALTELREIWAGRGKVPGIGPAPVRPEGVPLLVGGHSPRAMLRSARFGTGWIAGGNSVTAYAELVRQARQTWIDEGRTERPRMVAILYAHLGPDAARVAGDYLRSYYSFVGPKAERTAAGVLTDPHRVRDAAQAYAEAGCDELILLPCTADLAQVRLLADAAL
;
A
#
# COMPACT_ATOMS: atom_id res chain seq x y z
N MET A 1 1.88 -14.22 -11.02
CA MET A 1 1.75 -12.94 -10.27
C MET A 1 0.57 -13.07 -9.32
N GLU A 2 0.68 -12.56 -8.09
CA GLU A 2 -0.43 -12.54 -7.14
C GLU A 2 -1.33 -11.32 -7.38
N ILE A 3 -2.62 -11.45 -7.02
CA ILE A 3 -3.59 -10.35 -7.08
C ILE A 3 -4.05 -10.01 -5.66
N GLY A 4 -3.88 -8.76 -5.27
CA GLY A 4 -4.40 -8.19 -4.04
C GLY A 4 -5.61 -7.30 -4.30
N LEU A 5 -6.36 -7.01 -3.25
CA LEU A 5 -7.51 -6.10 -3.29
C LEU A 5 -7.36 -5.00 -2.26
N GLY A 6 -7.67 -3.76 -2.62
CA GLY A 6 -7.74 -2.65 -1.67
C GLY A 6 -8.95 -2.76 -0.75
N LEU A 7 -8.80 -2.42 0.54
CA LEU A 7 -9.92 -2.07 1.39
C LEU A 7 -10.46 -0.69 0.98
N PRO A 8 -11.77 -0.47 0.95
CA PRO A 8 -12.37 0.79 0.50
C PRO A 8 -12.27 1.91 1.56
N THR A 9 -11.12 2.01 2.24
CA THR A 9 -10.92 2.93 3.37
C THR A 9 -11.00 4.41 2.98
N THR A 10 -10.77 4.74 1.72
CA THR A 10 -10.78 6.09 1.17
C THR A 10 -12.05 6.44 0.37
N VAL A 11 -13.00 5.52 0.32
CA VAL A 11 -14.33 5.80 -0.25
C VAL A 11 -15.12 6.61 0.77
N PRO A 12 -15.65 7.80 0.41
CA PRO A 12 -16.40 8.64 1.33
C PRO A 12 -17.69 7.97 1.85
N ASP A 13 -18.13 8.38 3.03
CA ASP A 13 -19.44 8.06 3.64
C ASP A 13 -19.75 6.56 3.79
N ILE A 14 -18.73 5.71 3.87
CA ILE A 14 -18.95 4.27 4.09
C ILE A 14 -19.28 3.97 5.56
N ASP A 15 -20.13 2.98 5.78
CA ASP A 15 -20.31 2.37 7.10
C ASP A 15 -19.04 1.58 7.47
N GLY A 16 -18.41 1.90 8.61
CA GLY A 16 -17.21 1.20 9.08
C GLY A 16 -17.36 -0.31 9.21
N ARG A 17 -18.60 -0.81 9.40
CA ARG A 17 -18.90 -2.26 9.43
C ARG A 17 -18.68 -2.95 8.07
N THR A 18 -18.60 -2.20 7.00
CA THR A 18 -18.29 -2.72 5.65
C THR A 18 -16.86 -3.25 5.57
N LEU A 19 -15.89 -2.63 6.27
CA LEU A 19 -14.48 -3.02 6.17
C LEU A 19 -14.22 -4.47 6.59
N PRO A 20 -14.70 -4.96 7.76
CA PRO A 20 -14.55 -6.38 8.12
C PRO A 20 -15.27 -7.33 7.16
N GLN A 21 -16.43 -6.95 6.63
CA GLN A 21 -17.18 -7.77 5.66
C GLN A 21 -16.42 -7.88 4.33
N TRP A 22 -15.86 -6.75 3.88
CA TRP A 22 -15.01 -6.70 2.68
C TRP A 22 -13.77 -7.59 2.83
N ALA A 23 -13.11 -7.53 3.99
CA ALA A 23 -11.91 -8.31 4.26
C ALA A 23 -12.20 -9.82 4.21
N ARG A 24 -13.27 -10.29 4.86
CA ARG A 24 -13.69 -11.70 4.79
C ARG A 24 -13.98 -12.14 3.37
N ARG A 25 -14.77 -11.35 2.65
CA ARG A 25 -15.14 -11.68 1.27
C ARG A 25 -13.93 -11.70 0.33
N ALA A 26 -12.96 -10.79 0.52
CA ALA A 26 -11.72 -10.80 -0.25
C ALA A 26 -10.90 -12.09 -0.02
N GLU A 27 -10.79 -12.52 1.23
CA GLU A 27 -10.14 -13.80 1.56
C GLU A 27 -10.89 -15.01 1.00
N GLU A 28 -12.22 -15.04 1.11
CA GLU A 28 -13.07 -16.09 0.55
C GLU A 28 -12.97 -16.17 -0.96
N CYS A 29 -12.83 -15.05 -1.65
CA CYS A 29 -12.65 -14.98 -3.09
C CYS A 29 -11.24 -15.33 -3.57
N GLY A 30 -10.25 -15.48 -2.67
CA GLY A 30 -8.90 -15.92 -3.01
C GLY A 30 -7.89 -14.82 -3.30
N PHE A 31 -8.18 -13.56 -2.96
CA PHE A 31 -7.19 -12.49 -3.07
C PHE A 31 -5.99 -12.75 -2.15
N ALA A 32 -4.78 -12.44 -2.65
CA ALA A 32 -3.53 -12.70 -1.95
C ALA A 32 -3.27 -11.70 -0.80
N SER A 33 -3.78 -10.48 -0.92
CA SER A 33 -3.58 -9.42 0.08
C SER A 33 -4.71 -8.41 0.12
N LEU A 34 -4.79 -7.68 1.26
CA LEU A 34 -5.61 -6.49 1.45
C LEU A 34 -4.72 -5.26 1.56
N GLY A 35 -4.92 -4.30 0.64
CA GLY A 35 -4.19 -3.04 0.62
C GLY A 35 -4.98 -1.88 1.24
N VAL A 36 -4.31 -0.97 1.94
CA VAL A 36 -4.92 0.28 2.46
C VAL A 36 -4.12 1.50 2.05
N LEU A 37 -4.81 2.57 1.66
CA LEU A 37 -4.19 3.87 1.40
C LEU A 37 -4.10 4.70 2.67
N ASP A 38 -3.11 5.58 2.74
CA ASP A 38 -2.93 6.52 3.85
C ASP A 38 -3.11 7.97 3.39
N ARG A 39 -4.02 8.66 4.05
CA ARG A 39 -4.20 10.11 4.02
C ARG A 39 -4.65 10.58 5.39
N LEU A 40 -4.17 11.74 5.81
CA LEU A 40 -4.61 12.36 7.05
C LEU A 40 -5.70 13.41 6.81
N VAL A 41 -5.48 14.31 5.86
CA VAL A 41 -6.43 15.37 5.51
C VAL A 41 -7.39 14.89 4.43
N TYR A 42 -8.24 13.95 4.80
CA TYR A 42 -9.32 13.39 3.97
C TYR A 42 -10.30 12.62 4.85
N ALA A 43 -11.56 12.52 4.44
CA ALA A 43 -12.59 11.75 5.15
C ALA A 43 -12.41 10.24 4.85
N ASN A 44 -11.39 9.63 5.44
CA ASN A 44 -11.07 8.21 5.30
C ASN A 44 -10.78 7.56 6.65
N PHE A 45 -10.81 6.23 6.67
CA PHE A 45 -10.40 5.46 7.84
C PHE A 45 -8.87 5.40 7.96
N GLU A 46 -8.39 5.40 9.20
CA GLU A 46 -6.97 5.27 9.50
C GLU A 46 -6.46 3.88 9.06
N PRO A 47 -5.36 3.80 8.30
CA PRO A 47 -4.93 2.56 7.66
C PRO A 47 -4.56 1.44 8.64
N LEU A 48 -3.81 1.72 9.70
CA LEU A 48 -3.37 0.69 10.65
C LEU A 48 -4.55 0.16 11.49
N VAL A 49 -5.47 1.02 11.90
CA VAL A 49 -6.69 0.61 12.60
C VAL A 49 -7.57 -0.25 11.69
N SER A 50 -7.68 0.11 10.41
CA SER A 50 -8.42 -0.67 9.41
C SER A 50 -7.81 -2.06 9.19
N LEU A 51 -6.48 -2.15 9.12
CA LEU A 51 -5.79 -3.45 9.00
C LEU A 51 -5.90 -4.29 10.28
N ALA A 52 -5.92 -3.68 11.46
CA ALA A 52 -6.17 -4.41 12.71
C ALA A 52 -7.58 -5.04 12.72
N ALA A 53 -8.60 -4.29 12.25
CA ALA A 53 -9.94 -4.82 12.10
C ALA A 53 -10.01 -5.98 11.07
N ALA A 54 -9.30 -5.85 9.95
CA ALA A 54 -9.18 -6.91 8.95
C ALA A 54 -8.44 -8.15 9.51
N ALA A 55 -7.37 -7.96 10.28
CA ALA A 55 -6.62 -9.03 10.93
C ALA A 55 -7.50 -9.92 11.81
N ALA A 56 -8.43 -9.30 12.54
CA ALA A 56 -9.32 -9.99 13.48
C ALA A 56 -10.38 -10.87 12.80
N VAL A 57 -10.61 -10.72 11.50
CA VAL A 57 -11.69 -11.42 10.76
C VAL A 57 -11.19 -12.24 9.57
N THR A 58 -9.88 -12.36 9.41
CA THR A 58 -9.21 -13.11 8.34
C THR A 58 -8.09 -13.98 8.90
N GLU A 59 -7.72 -15.05 8.20
CA GLU A 59 -6.74 -16.03 8.68
C GLU A 59 -5.49 -16.16 7.78
N ARG A 60 -5.62 -15.92 6.46
CA ARG A 60 -4.59 -16.23 5.46
C ARG A 60 -4.14 -15.02 4.64
N ILE A 61 -5.07 -14.15 4.28
CA ILE A 61 -4.81 -13.01 3.40
C ILE A 61 -3.79 -12.06 4.04
N ARG A 62 -2.79 -11.63 3.27
CA ARG A 62 -1.79 -10.65 3.75
C ARG A 62 -2.43 -9.27 3.93
N LEU A 63 -1.89 -8.52 4.87
CA LEU A 63 -2.33 -7.17 5.21
C LEU A 63 -1.24 -6.18 4.80
N LEU A 64 -1.57 -5.22 3.94
CA LEU A 64 -0.58 -4.38 3.29
C LEU A 64 -0.95 -2.90 3.37
N THR A 65 -0.05 -2.05 3.83
CA THR A 65 -0.21 -0.60 3.59
C THR A 65 0.27 -0.24 2.19
N THR A 66 -0.54 0.49 1.40
CA THR A 66 -0.31 0.75 -0.04
C THR A 66 -0.44 2.21 -0.43
N ILE A 67 0.11 3.14 0.33
CA ILE A 67 1.32 3.12 1.16
C ILE A 67 1.06 3.94 2.41
N LEU A 68 1.72 3.59 3.54
CA LEU A 68 1.74 4.39 4.75
C LEU A 68 2.75 5.53 4.63
N ILE A 69 2.36 6.74 5.00
CA ILE A 69 3.28 7.89 5.01
C ILE A 69 3.94 8.00 6.39
N ALA A 70 4.97 7.19 6.61
CA ALA A 70 5.64 7.09 7.89
C ALA A 70 6.31 8.39 8.35
N ALA A 71 6.75 9.23 7.40
CA ALA A 71 7.55 10.42 7.68
C ALA A 71 6.77 11.56 8.41
N TYR A 72 5.44 11.61 8.35
CA TYR A 72 4.66 12.59 9.12
C TYR A 72 4.15 12.04 10.46
N ARG A 73 4.29 10.76 10.74
CA ARG A 73 3.71 10.13 11.94
C ARG A 73 4.42 10.48 13.25
N GLY A 74 5.46 11.28 13.20
CA GLY A 74 6.13 11.95 14.33
C GLY A 74 6.76 11.02 15.37
N ASP A 75 6.07 9.96 15.79
CA ASP A 75 6.52 9.01 16.80
C ASP A 75 6.76 7.61 16.18
N THR A 76 8.03 7.33 15.91
CA THR A 76 8.46 6.05 15.34
C THR A 76 8.26 4.89 16.32
N ALA A 77 8.41 5.12 17.63
CA ALA A 77 8.24 4.07 18.63
C ALA A 77 6.77 3.62 18.71
N LEU A 78 5.82 4.56 18.60
CA LEU A 78 4.40 4.24 18.51
C LEU A 78 4.09 3.49 17.23
N LEU A 79 4.62 3.92 16.09
CA LEU A 79 4.45 3.23 14.81
C LEU A 79 5.03 1.80 14.86
N ALA A 80 6.21 1.62 15.44
CA ALA A 80 6.83 0.31 15.63
C ALA A 80 5.93 -0.64 16.45
N LYS A 81 5.37 -0.10 17.54
CA LYS A 81 4.44 -0.84 18.41
C LYS A 81 3.13 -1.19 17.69
N GLN A 82 2.54 -0.26 16.96
CA GLN A 82 1.31 -0.49 16.19
C GLN A 82 1.52 -1.57 15.12
N ALA A 83 2.58 -1.47 14.33
CA ALA A 83 2.90 -2.45 13.30
C ALA A 83 3.15 -3.85 13.89
N ALA A 84 3.96 -3.96 14.93
CA ALA A 84 4.23 -5.22 15.59
C ALA A 84 2.97 -5.82 16.26
N THR A 85 2.06 -4.98 16.75
CA THR A 85 0.77 -5.44 17.30
C THR A 85 -0.11 -6.05 16.20
N ILE A 86 -0.24 -5.39 15.04
CA ILE A 86 -1.01 -5.93 13.91
C ILE A 86 -0.34 -7.20 13.38
N ASP A 87 0.98 -7.23 13.32
CA ASP A 87 1.74 -8.41 12.89
C ASP A 87 1.46 -9.60 13.81
N ALA A 88 1.49 -9.40 15.14
CA ALA A 88 1.16 -10.42 16.11
C ALA A 88 -0.32 -10.87 16.02
N LEU A 89 -1.27 -9.92 15.93
CA LEU A 89 -2.70 -10.22 15.79
C LEU A 89 -3.01 -11.01 14.52
N SER A 90 -2.26 -10.78 13.46
CA SER A 90 -2.44 -11.44 12.17
C SER A 90 -1.58 -12.72 12.02
N GLY A 91 -0.76 -13.09 13.01
CA GLY A 91 0.15 -14.24 12.88
C GLY A 91 1.25 -14.04 11.83
N GLY A 92 1.78 -12.82 11.70
CA GLY A 92 2.89 -12.52 10.79
C GLY A 92 2.47 -12.18 9.34
N ARG A 93 1.21 -11.80 9.12
CA ARG A 93 0.68 -11.47 7.78
C ARG A 93 0.86 -10.01 7.38
N LEU A 94 1.32 -9.14 8.29
CA LEU A 94 1.52 -7.73 7.98
C LEU A 94 2.74 -7.53 7.05
N VAL A 95 2.56 -6.67 6.05
CA VAL A 95 3.64 -6.09 5.23
C VAL A 95 3.46 -4.58 5.26
N LEU A 96 4.47 -3.86 5.69
CA LEU A 96 4.39 -2.41 5.84
C LEU A 96 4.97 -1.72 4.60
N GLY A 97 4.09 -1.30 3.69
CA GLY A 97 4.45 -0.45 2.57
C GLY A 97 4.58 1.01 3.05
N VAL A 98 5.72 1.64 2.84
CA VAL A 98 6.03 2.98 3.38
C VAL A 98 6.57 3.93 2.33
N ALA A 99 6.25 5.21 2.45
CA ALA A 99 6.84 6.26 1.61
C ALA A 99 6.95 7.59 2.36
N ALA A 100 7.70 8.53 1.76
CA ALA A 100 7.76 9.90 2.26
C ALA A 100 6.49 10.72 1.93
N GLY A 101 5.66 10.28 1.01
CA GLY A 101 4.48 11.01 0.58
C GLY A 101 4.77 12.29 -0.20
N GLY A 102 3.71 12.89 -0.73
CA GLY A 102 3.80 14.10 -1.57
C GLY A 102 2.76 15.18 -1.24
N ARG A 103 2.09 15.09 -0.09
CA ARG A 103 1.01 15.99 0.29
C ARG A 103 1.44 16.90 1.44
N GLU A 104 1.51 18.20 1.17
CA GLU A 104 1.92 19.18 2.18
C GLU A 104 0.87 19.39 3.27
N ASP A 105 -0.42 19.24 2.95
CA ASP A 105 -1.53 19.37 3.90
C ASP A 105 -1.47 18.30 5.02
N ASP A 106 -1.14 17.05 4.69
CA ASP A 106 -0.98 15.99 5.69
C ASP A 106 0.19 16.30 6.65
N TYR A 107 1.28 16.86 6.13
CA TYR A 107 2.42 17.31 6.94
C TYR A 107 2.07 18.53 7.81
N ALA A 108 1.36 19.50 7.26
CA ALA A 108 0.91 20.68 8.00
C ALA A 108 -0.02 20.29 9.17
N ALA A 109 -0.94 19.33 8.93
CA ALA A 109 -1.85 18.85 9.97
C ALA A 109 -1.15 18.18 11.15
N THR A 110 0.03 17.61 10.94
CA THR A 110 0.85 16.98 12.01
C THR A 110 1.90 17.93 12.60
N GLY A 111 2.04 19.16 12.10
CA GLY A 111 3.12 20.07 12.47
C GLY A 111 4.51 19.58 12.04
N THR A 112 4.58 18.64 11.10
CA THR A 112 5.83 18.00 10.67
C THR A 112 6.38 18.69 9.42
N GLY A 113 7.70 18.83 9.31
CA GLY A 113 8.35 19.44 8.15
C GLY A 113 8.18 18.63 6.87
N TYR A 114 7.72 19.27 5.79
CA TYR A 114 7.55 18.62 4.48
C TYR A 114 8.86 18.48 3.69
N ARG A 115 9.75 19.48 3.76
CA ARG A 115 10.97 19.55 2.94
C ARG A 115 11.98 18.44 3.27
N ASP A 116 12.05 18.05 4.53
CA ASP A 116 12.97 17.02 5.06
C ASP A 116 12.32 15.62 5.16
N ARG A 117 11.13 15.43 4.58
CA ARG A 117 10.35 14.17 4.66
C ARG A 117 11.12 12.92 4.24
N GLY A 118 12.05 13.05 3.28
CA GLY A 118 12.91 11.93 2.87
C GLY A 118 13.88 11.51 3.97
N ALA A 119 14.56 12.48 4.60
CA ALA A 119 15.47 12.22 5.72
C ALA A 119 14.72 11.70 6.95
N ARG A 120 13.51 12.22 7.21
CA ARG A 120 12.64 11.70 8.27
C ARG A 120 12.24 10.25 8.04
N LEU A 121 11.92 9.88 6.80
CA LEU A 121 11.63 8.49 6.47
C LEU A 121 12.85 7.60 6.70
N ASP A 122 14.05 8.03 6.29
CA ASP A 122 15.29 7.27 6.50
C ASP A 122 15.55 7.05 8.00
N ALA A 123 15.39 8.09 8.81
CA ALA A 123 15.52 7.99 10.27
C ALA A 123 14.47 7.04 10.88
N ALA A 124 13.20 7.17 10.46
CA ALA A 124 12.12 6.31 10.93
C ALA A 124 12.36 4.83 10.57
N LEU A 125 12.80 4.53 9.34
CA LEU A 125 13.09 3.15 8.93
C LEU A 125 14.26 2.53 9.71
N THR A 126 15.28 3.32 9.99
CA THR A 126 16.39 2.90 10.85
C THR A 126 15.89 2.58 12.27
N GLU A 127 15.13 3.50 12.86
CA GLU A 127 14.63 3.35 14.22
C GLU A 127 13.63 2.19 14.36
N LEU A 128 12.72 1.99 13.40
CA LEU A 128 11.82 0.83 13.35
C LEU A 128 12.59 -0.49 13.45
N ARG A 129 13.64 -0.65 12.65
CA ARG A 129 14.47 -1.86 12.67
C ARG A 129 15.18 -2.05 14.01
N GLU A 130 15.72 -0.99 14.60
CA GLU A 130 16.39 -1.07 15.91
C GLU A 130 15.39 -1.45 17.02
N ILE A 131 14.17 -0.87 17.01
CA ILE A 131 13.14 -1.23 18.00
C ILE A 131 12.72 -2.68 17.85
N TRP A 132 12.43 -3.14 16.64
CA TRP A 132 12.01 -4.54 16.40
C TRP A 132 13.11 -5.55 16.70
N ALA A 133 14.36 -5.16 16.57
CA ALA A 133 15.52 -5.98 16.98
C ALA A 133 15.85 -5.90 18.48
N GLY A 134 15.05 -5.20 19.27
CA GLY A 134 15.31 -5.02 20.71
C GLY A 134 16.45 -4.09 21.06
N ARG A 135 16.97 -3.33 20.07
CA ARG A 135 18.08 -2.37 20.23
C ARG A 135 17.62 -0.91 20.22
N GLY A 136 16.32 -0.66 20.40
CA GLY A 136 15.77 0.70 20.48
C GLY A 136 16.36 1.47 21.66
N LYS A 137 16.37 2.82 21.56
CA LYS A 137 16.86 3.73 22.60
C LYS A 137 16.21 3.50 23.97
N VAL A 138 14.93 3.11 23.96
CA VAL A 138 14.19 2.72 25.15
C VAL A 138 13.90 1.23 25.06
N PRO A 139 14.38 0.41 26.02
CA PRO A 139 14.11 -1.02 26.01
C PRO A 139 12.65 -1.35 26.37
N GLY A 140 12.18 -2.53 25.95
CA GLY A 140 10.86 -3.04 26.34
C GLY A 140 9.69 -2.57 25.46
N ILE A 141 9.96 -1.92 24.33
CA ILE A 141 8.91 -1.64 23.34
C ILE A 141 8.54 -2.97 22.66
N GLY A 142 7.30 -3.41 22.88
CA GLY A 142 6.76 -4.67 22.34
C GLY A 142 5.27 -4.55 21.99
N PRO A 143 4.67 -5.63 21.43
CA PRO A 143 5.25 -6.95 21.18
C PRO A 143 6.40 -6.93 20.18
N ALA A 144 7.21 -7.99 20.13
CA ALA A 144 8.12 -8.19 19.01
C ALA A 144 7.34 -8.65 17.78
N PRO A 145 7.78 -8.30 16.57
CA PRO A 145 7.26 -8.90 15.34
C PRO A 145 7.35 -10.44 15.36
N VAL A 146 6.45 -11.09 14.63
CA VAL A 146 6.45 -12.57 14.51
C VAL A 146 7.72 -13.07 13.83
N ARG A 147 8.25 -12.31 12.89
CA ARG A 147 9.52 -12.62 12.21
C ARG A 147 10.69 -11.98 12.93
N PRO A 148 11.80 -12.72 13.16
CA PRO A 148 12.99 -12.16 13.82
C PRO A 148 13.59 -10.94 13.11
N GLU A 149 13.45 -10.87 11.77
CA GLU A 149 13.95 -9.77 10.94
C GLU A 149 13.07 -8.50 11.03
N GLY A 150 11.95 -8.59 11.73
CA GLY A 150 10.95 -7.53 11.82
C GLY A 150 9.82 -7.67 10.81
N VAL A 151 8.91 -6.69 10.80
CA VAL A 151 7.82 -6.60 9.81
C VAL A 151 8.43 -6.34 8.43
N PRO A 152 8.07 -7.12 7.37
CA PRO A 152 8.55 -6.87 6.02
C PRO A 152 8.19 -5.47 5.53
N LEU A 153 9.16 -4.79 4.91
CA LEU A 153 9.01 -3.42 4.42
C LEU A 153 8.98 -3.39 2.89
N LEU A 154 7.96 -2.77 2.29
CA LEU A 154 7.98 -2.33 0.91
C LEU A 154 8.18 -0.81 0.88
N VAL A 155 9.13 -0.33 0.10
CA VAL A 155 9.37 1.12 0.02
C VAL A 155 8.81 1.66 -1.28
N GLY A 156 7.99 2.71 -1.18
CA GLY A 156 7.33 3.35 -2.30
C GLY A 156 8.06 4.58 -2.83
N GLY A 157 7.82 4.86 -4.11
CA GLY A 157 8.28 6.07 -4.78
C GLY A 157 9.04 5.80 -6.08
N HIS A 158 9.09 6.81 -6.95
CA HIS A 158 9.64 6.69 -8.32
C HIS A 158 11.03 7.32 -8.47
N SER A 159 11.56 7.95 -7.45
CA SER A 159 12.86 8.61 -7.53
C SER A 159 14.02 7.64 -7.25
N PRO A 160 15.23 7.91 -7.78
CA PRO A 160 16.42 7.12 -7.45
C PRO A 160 16.66 6.99 -5.94
N ARG A 161 16.38 8.04 -5.17
CA ARG A 161 16.47 8.00 -3.70
C ARG A 161 15.47 7.04 -3.06
N ALA A 162 14.25 6.91 -3.61
CA ALA A 162 13.28 5.94 -3.13
C ALA A 162 13.71 4.51 -3.46
N MET A 163 14.29 4.27 -4.63
CA MET A 163 14.84 2.96 -5.01
C MET A 163 16.02 2.56 -4.13
N LEU A 164 16.95 3.51 -3.86
CA LEU A 164 18.04 3.30 -2.93
C LEU A 164 17.54 2.95 -1.50
N ARG A 165 16.51 3.64 -1.05
CA ARG A 165 15.86 3.36 0.24
C ARG A 165 15.22 1.97 0.25
N SER A 166 14.56 1.58 -0.85
CA SER A 166 14.02 0.24 -1.02
C SER A 166 15.10 -0.84 -0.90
N ALA A 167 16.23 -0.65 -1.54
CA ALA A 167 17.35 -1.59 -1.46
C ALA A 167 17.96 -1.67 -0.05
N ARG A 168 18.08 -0.54 0.65
CA ARG A 168 18.67 -0.48 1.99
C ARG A 168 17.78 -1.01 3.09
N PHE A 169 16.47 -0.72 3.02
CA PHE A 169 15.54 -0.99 4.11
C PHE A 169 14.44 -1.99 3.76
N GLY A 170 14.17 -2.25 2.48
CA GLY A 170 13.03 -3.02 2.06
C GLY A 170 13.29 -4.50 1.86
N THR A 171 12.20 -5.25 1.72
CA THR A 171 12.12 -6.56 1.09
C THR A 171 11.62 -6.45 -0.35
N GLY A 172 11.27 -5.23 -0.79
CA GLY A 172 10.78 -4.94 -2.12
C GLY A 172 10.38 -3.47 -2.31
N TRP A 173 9.84 -3.20 -3.47
CA TRP A 173 9.42 -1.88 -3.92
C TRP A 173 7.96 -1.88 -4.35
N ILE A 174 7.25 -0.77 -4.15
CA ILE A 174 5.84 -0.62 -4.49
C ILE A 174 5.59 0.70 -5.23
N ALA A 175 4.81 0.67 -6.29
CA ALA A 175 4.44 1.86 -7.04
C ALA A 175 3.01 1.81 -7.58
N GLY A 176 2.42 2.99 -7.75
CA GLY A 176 1.11 3.16 -8.36
C GLY A 176 1.10 4.27 -9.42
N GLY A 177 0.05 4.29 -10.23
CA GLY A 177 -0.19 5.37 -11.19
C GLY A 177 0.71 5.38 -12.43
N ASN A 178 1.36 4.29 -12.75
CA ASN A 178 2.23 4.16 -13.92
C ASN A 178 1.53 3.44 -15.08
N SER A 179 1.92 3.76 -16.32
CA SER A 179 1.68 2.85 -17.44
C SER A 179 2.55 1.60 -17.31
N VAL A 180 2.17 0.50 -17.95
CA VAL A 180 2.96 -0.75 -17.97
C VAL A 180 4.41 -0.50 -18.39
N THR A 181 4.62 0.28 -19.47
CA THR A 181 5.96 0.60 -19.97
C THR A 181 6.79 1.39 -18.94
N ALA A 182 6.19 2.39 -18.29
CA ALA A 182 6.88 3.14 -17.24
C ALA A 182 7.16 2.26 -16.02
N TYR A 183 6.24 1.36 -15.66
CA TYR A 183 6.45 0.41 -14.56
C TYR A 183 7.59 -0.55 -14.86
N ALA A 184 7.67 -1.14 -16.06
CA ALA A 184 8.76 -2.03 -16.47
C ALA A 184 10.14 -1.34 -16.36
N GLU A 185 10.22 -0.08 -16.76
CA GLU A 185 11.45 0.72 -16.63
C GLU A 185 11.83 0.91 -15.16
N LEU A 186 10.87 1.26 -14.31
CA LEU A 186 11.10 1.43 -12.86
C LEU A 186 11.49 0.13 -12.17
N VAL A 187 10.92 -1.01 -12.57
CA VAL A 187 11.31 -2.35 -12.09
C VAL A 187 12.76 -2.65 -12.43
N ARG A 188 13.17 -2.34 -13.66
CA ARG A 188 14.57 -2.52 -14.09
C ARG A 188 15.53 -1.68 -13.24
N GLN A 189 15.20 -0.40 -13.03
CA GLN A 189 15.98 0.51 -12.21
C GLN A 189 16.04 0.07 -10.74
N ALA A 190 14.93 -0.35 -10.17
CA ALA A 190 14.87 -0.83 -8.79
C ALA A 190 15.73 -2.09 -8.61
N ARG A 191 15.64 -3.07 -9.52
CA ARG A 191 16.45 -4.29 -9.48
C ARG A 191 17.95 -3.97 -9.62
N GLN A 192 18.32 -3.06 -10.53
CA GLN A 192 19.72 -2.64 -10.68
C GLN A 192 20.22 -1.98 -9.40
N THR A 193 19.45 -1.08 -8.80
CA THR A 193 19.81 -0.44 -7.53
C THR A 193 20.04 -1.47 -6.41
N TRP A 194 19.28 -2.57 -6.37
CA TRP A 194 19.48 -3.64 -5.39
C TRP A 194 20.82 -4.37 -5.62
N ILE A 195 21.16 -4.64 -6.85
CA ILE A 195 22.46 -5.23 -7.22
C ILE A 195 23.60 -4.29 -6.83
N ASP A 196 23.49 -3.01 -7.16
CA ASP A 196 24.49 -1.98 -6.87
C ASP A 196 24.72 -1.80 -5.36
N GLU A 197 23.68 -2.00 -4.54
CA GLU A 197 23.77 -1.99 -3.06
C GLU A 197 24.20 -3.36 -2.47
N GLY A 198 24.63 -4.30 -3.30
CA GLY A 198 25.16 -5.59 -2.89
C GLY A 198 24.14 -6.58 -2.34
N ARG A 199 22.85 -6.38 -2.66
CA ARG A 199 21.77 -7.28 -2.24
C ARG A 199 21.72 -8.50 -3.16
N THR A 200 21.63 -9.68 -2.56
CA THR A 200 21.55 -10.97 -3.29
C THR A 200 20.12 -11.47 -3.44
N GLU A 201 19.22 -11.03 -2.56
CA GLU A 201 17.80 -11.43 -2.60
C GLU A 201 17.09 -10.67 -3.71
N ARG A 202 16.17 -11.35 -4.37
CA ARG A 202 15.29 -10.73 -5.36
C ARG A 202 14.24 -9.84 -4.65
N PRO A 203 14.17 -8.53 -4.97
CA PRO A 203 13.15 -7.67 -4.40
C PRO A 203 11.75 -8.03 -4.93
N ARG A 204 10.75 -7.98 -4.03
CA ARG A 204 9.34 -8.08 -4.42
C ARG A 204 8.89 -6.78 -5.09
N MET A 205 8.31 -6.88 -6.29
CA MET A 205 7.82 -5.76 -7.08
C MET A 205 6.29 -5.71 -7.01
N VAL A 206 5.73 -4.64 -6.46
CA VAL A 206 4.29 -4.48 -6.25
C VAL A 206 3.78 -3.30 -7.06
N ALA A 207 2.65 -3.49 -7.74
CA ALA A 207 1.94 -2.44 -8.46
C ALA A 207 0.56 -2.19 -7.85
N ILE A 208 0.05 -0.96 -8.04
CA ILE A 208 -1.27 -0.54 -7.57
C ILE A 208 -2.03 0.08 -8.75
N LEU A 209 -3.22 -0.43 -9.03
CA LEU A 209 -4.14 0.12 -10.03
C LEU A 209 -5.53 0.30 -9.42
N TYR A 210 -6.28 1.28 -9.91
CA TYR A 210 -7.69 1.41 -9.58
C TYR A 210 -8.54 0.58 -10.53
N ALA A 211 -9.56 -0.07 -9.97
CA ALA A 211 -10.52 -0.86 -10.73
C ALA A 211 -11.93 -0.70 -10.16
N HIS A 212 -12.91 -0.66 -11.06
CA HIS A 212 -14.33 -0.67 -10.74
C HIS A 212 -15.10 -1.31 -11.88
N LEU A 213 -15.95 -2.28 -11.59
CA LEU A 213 -16.69 -3.04 -12.60
C LEU A 213 -18.21 -2.90 -12.38
N GLY A 214 -18.97 -3.12 -13.45
CA GLY A 214 -20.43 -3.07 -13.42
C GLY A 214 -21.04 -1.83 -14.08
N PRO A 215 -22.32 -1.57 -13.86
CA PRO A 215 -23.02 -0.42 -14.48
C PRO A 215 -22.36 0.89 -14.10
N ASP A 216 -22.30 1.82 -15.05
CA ASP A 216 -21.72 3.18 -14.88
C ASP A 216 -20.26 3.22 -14.35
N ALA A 217 -19.50 2.13 -14.50
CA ALA A 217 -18.18 1.97 -13.90
C ALA A 217 -17.25 3.17 -14.15
N ALA A 218 -17.19 3.66 -15.37
CA ALA A 218 -16.33 4.80 -15.72
C ALA A 218 -16.76 6.10 -15.01
N ARG A 219 -18.06 6.34 -14.86
CA ARG A 219 -18.58 7.52 -14.16
C ARG A 219 -18.31 7.43 -12.67
N VAL A 220 -18.68 6.32 -12.03
CA VAL A 220 -18.49 6.11 -10.58
C VAL A 220 -17.02 6.22 -10.19
N ALA A 221 -16.14 5.51 -10.89
CA ALA A 221 -14.72 5.55 -10.64
C ALA A 221 -14.11 6.93 -10.96
N GLY A 222 -14.55 7.57 -12.03
CA GLY A 222 -14.11 8.90 -12.40
C GLY A 222 -14.45 9.95 -11.34
N ASP A 223 -15.68 9.95 -10.83
CA ASP A 223 -16.12 10.89 -9.81
C ASP A 223 -15.33 10.70 -8.50
N TYR A 224 -15.13 9.45 -8.06
CA TYR A 224 -14.31 9.14 -6.90
C TYR A 224 -12.85 9.61 -7.08
N LEU A 225 -12.22 9.30 -8.21
CA LEU A 225 -10.81 9.61 -8.43
C LEU A 225 -10.56 11.12 -8.60
N ARG A 226 -11.47 11.85 -9.23
CA ARG A 226 -11.40 13.33 -9.27
C ARG A 226 -11.48 13.95 -7.89
N SER A 227 -12.36 13.43 -7.03
CA SER A 227 -12.46 13.87 -5.64
C SER A 227 -11.18 13.54 -4.86
N TYR A 228 -10.76 12.27 -4.89
CA TYR A 228 -9.60 11.80 -4.12
C TYR A 228 -8.29 12.47 -4.55
N TYR A 229 -8.10 12.70 -5.85
CA TYR A 229 -6.93 13.34 -6.44
C TYR A 229 -7.10 14.83 -6.75
N SER A 230 -8.11 15.50 -6.21
CA SER A 230 -8.35 16.94 -6.43
C SER A 230 -7.11 17.80 -6.16
N PHE A 231 -6.26 17.40 -5.23
CA PHE A 231 -5.03 18.09 -4.84
C PHE A 231 -3.92 18.12 -5.91
N VAL A 232 -3.98 17.26 -6.93
CA VAL A 232 -3.00 17.27 -8.06
C VAL A 232 -3.51 18.05 -9.26
N GLY A 233 -4.66 18.72 -9.13
CA GLY A 233 -5.27 19.52 -10.20
C GLY A 233 -5.54 18.70 -11.47
N PRO A 234 -5.17 19.21 -12.65
CA PRO A 234 -5.48 18.55 -13.95
C PRO A 234 -4.92 17.12 -14.10
N LYS A 235 -3.97 16.71 -13.25
CA LYS A 235 -3.46 15.33 -13.26
C LYS A 235 -4.50 14.32 -12.76
N ALA A 236 -5.50 14.75 -11.98
CA ALA A 236 -6.60 13.91 -11.53
C ALA A 236 -7.35 13.26 -12.70
N GLU A 237 -7.55 13.99 -13.80
CA GLU A 237 -8.22 13.46 -14.99
C GLU A 237 -7.46 12.29 -15.63
N ARG A 238 -6.13 12.33 -15.66
CA ARG A 238 -5.31 11.21 -16.16
C ARG A 238 -5.46 9.98 -15.29
N THR A 239 -5.53 10.15 -13.97
CA THR A 239 -5.76 9.05 -13.04
C THR A 239 -7.16 8.46 -13.24
N ALA A 240 -8.18 9.31 -13.37
CA ALA A 240 -9.55 8.89 -13.64
C ALA A 240 -9.68 8.14 -14.98
N ALA A 241 -9.00 8.61 -16.03
CA ALA A 241 -9.00 7.96 -17.34
C ALA A 241 -8.26 6.60 -17.36
N GLY A 242 -7.36 6.38 -16.41
CA GLY A 242 -6.56 5.15 -16.30
C GLY A 242 -7.24 4.03 -15.52
N VAL A 243 -8.42 4.24 -14.94
CA VAL A 243 -9.13 3.23 -14.16
C VAL A 243 -9.56 2.04 -15.02
N LEU A 244 -9.45 0.84 -14.48
CA LEU A 244 -9.89 -0.39 -15.13
C LEU A 244 -11.40 -0.57 -14.89
N THR A 245 -12.21 -0.44 -15.95
CA THR A 245 -13.69 -0.46 -15.86
C THR A 245 -14.33 -1.60 -16.64
N ASP A 246 -13.50 -2.48 -17.18
CA ASP A 246 -13.93 -3.63 -17.99
C ASP A 246 -13.17 -4.89 -17.53
N PRO A 247 -13.82 -6.07 -17.40
CA PRO A 247 -13.17 -7.31 -16.96
C PRO A 247 -12.02 -7.77 -17.87
N HIS A 248 -12.10 -7.52 -19.19
CA HIS A 248 -11.01 -7.88 -20.11
C HIS A 248 -9.80 -6.98 -19.85
N ARG A 249 -10.01 -5.67 -19.65
CA ARG A 249 -8.94 -4.75 -19.31
C ARG A 249 -8.27 -5.07 -17.98
N VAL A 250 -9.01 -5.62 -17.00
CA VAL A 250 -8.42 -6.10 -15.74
C VAL A 250 -7.47 -7.26 -15.99
N ARG A 251 -7.89 -8.25 -16.78
CA ARG A 251 -7.04 -9.41 -17.16
C ARG A 251 -5.82 -8.99 -17.97
N ASP A 252 -6.02 -8.16 -18.99
CA ASP A 252 -4.94 -7.66 -19.84
C ASP A 252 -3.91 -6.87 -19.03
N ALA A 253 -4.36 -6.03 -18.09
CA ALA A 253 -3.48 -5.30 -17.19
C ALA A 253 -2.72 -6.27 -16.26
N ALA A 254 -3.38 -7.27 -15.69
CA ALA A 254 -2.73 -8.27 -14.84
C ALA A 254 -1.62 -9.00 -15.60
N GLN A 255 -1.90 -9.45 -16.83
CA GLN A 255 -0.90 -10.10 -17.67
C GLN A 255 0.26 -9.16 -18.01
N ALA A 256 -0.04 -7.95 -18.47
CA ALA A 256 0.98 -6.99 -18.88
C ALA A 256 1.90 -6.56 -17.73
N TYR A 257 1.36 -6.39 -16.51
CA TYR A 257 2.17 -6.09 -15.33
C TYR A 257 3.02 -7.29 -14.90
N ALA A 258 2.51 -8.52 -15.02
CA ALA A 258 3.30 -9.73 -14.78
C ALA A 258 4.51 -9.80 -15.72
N GLU A 259 4.29 -9.58 -17.02
CA GLU A 259 5.36 -9.52 -18.05
C GLU A 259 6.36 -8.39 -17.79
N ALA A 260 5.89 -7.25 -17.23
CA ALA A 260 6.73 -6.15 -16.79
C ALA A 260 7.53 -6.45 -15.50
N GLY A 261 7.37 -7.63 -14.93
CA GLY A 261 8.12 -8.10 -13.76
C GLY A 261 7.48 -7.77 -12.42
N CYS A 262 6.18 -7.51 -12.38
CA CYS A 262 5.38 -7.37 -11.17
C CYS A 262 5.19 -8.73 -10.49
N ASP A 263 5.36 -8.77 -9.18
CA ASP A 263 5.11 -9.97 -8.36
C ASP A 263 3.71 -9.96 -7.75
N GLU A 264 3.16 -8.76 -7.50
CA GLU A 264 1.82 -8.58 -6.94
C GLU A 264 1.16 -7.31 -7.49
N LEU A 265 -0.05 -7.45 -8.03
CA LEU A 265 -0.88 -6.33 -8.46
C LEU A 265 -2.05 -6.14 -7.49
N ILE A 266 -2.16 -4.94 -6.91
CA ILE A 266 -3.24 -4.60 -5.98
C ILE A 266 -4.27 -3.75 -6.72
N LEU A 267 -5.52 -4.25 -6.76
CA LEU A 267 -6.66 -3.55 -7.34
C LEU A 267 -7.37 -2.73 -6.26
N LEU A 268 -7.26 -1.40 -6.35
CA LEU A 268 -7.93 -0.48 -5.42
C LEU A 268 -9.37 -0.22 -5.88
N PRO A 269 -10.36 -0.44 -5.01
CA PRO A 269 -11.77 -0.20 -5.37
C PRO A 269 -12.09 1.30 -5.38
N CYS A 270 -13.07 1.68 -6.21
CA CYS A 270 -13.61 3.04 -6.27
C CYS A 270 -14.96 3.18 -5.55
N THR A 271 -15.44 2.12 -4.92
CA THR A 271 -16.68 2.07 -4.15
C THR A 271 -16.58 1.06 -3.02
N ALA A 272 -17.48 1.13 -2.06
CA ALA A 272 -17.60 0.19 -0.94
C ALA A 272 -18.69 -0.88 -1.16
N ASP A 273 -19.25 -0.99 -2.37
CA ASP A 273 -20.20 -2.04 -2.69
C ASP A 273 -19.52 -3.41 -2.66
N LEU A 274 -19.95 -4.28 -1.76
CA LEU A 274 -19.42 -5.64 -1.57
C LEU A 274 -19.50 -6.51 -2.83
N ALA A 275 -20.37 -6.19 -3.79
CA ALA A 275 -20.43 -6.89 -5.07
C ALA A 275 -19.13 -6.73 -5.87
N GLN A 276 -18.41 -5.62 -5.69
CA GLN A 276 -17.13 -5.38 -6.38
C GLN A 276 -16.08 -6.43 -6.04
N VAL A 277 -16.06 -6.96 -4.83
CA VAL A 277 -15.11 -8.00 -4.43
C VAL A 277 -15.23 -9.22 -5.36
N ARG A 278 -16.47 -9.67 -5.61
CA ARG A 278 -16.71 -10.82 -6.49
C ARG A 278 -16.44 -10.48 -7.96
N LEU A 279 -16.92 -9.33 -8.43
CA LEU A 279 -16.70 -8.89 -9.81
C LEU A 279 -15.21 -8.79 -10.15
N LEU A 280 -14.41 -8.23 -9.24
CA LEU A 280 -12.97 -8.11 -9.43
C LEU A 280 -12.25 -9.47 -9.32
N ALA A 281 -12.71 -10.37 -8.43
CA ALA A 281 -12.19 -11.74 -8.35
C ALA A 281 -12.44 -12.51 -9.65
N ASP A 282 -13.65 -12.51 -10.15
CA ASP A 282 -14.04 -13.20 -11.40
C ASP A 282 -13.30 -12.63 -12.64
N ALA A 283 -12.85 -11.38 -12.57
CA ALA A 283 -12.08 -10.75 -13.64
C ALA A 283 -10.57 -10.99 -13.56
N ALA A 284 -9.99 -11.17 -12.35
CA ALA A 284 -8.55 -11.10 -12.14
C ALA A 284 -7.92 -12.41 -11.65
N LEU A 285 -8.71 -13.31 -11.04
CA LEU A 285 -8.27 -14.60 -10.50
C LEU A 285 -8.67 -15.76 -11.42
#